data_3bde280b2dfe4e8584c47fbd6ba6ce4a
#
_entry.id   3bde280b2dfe4e8584c47fbd6ba6ce4a
#
_cell.length_a   1.000
_cell.length_b   1.000
_cell.length_c   1.000
_cell.angle_alpha   90.00
_cell.angle_beta   90.00
_cell.angle_gamma   90.00
#
_symmetry.space_group_name_H-M   'P 1'
#
loop_
_entity.id
_entity.type
_entity.pdbx_description
1 polymer ?
#
loop_
_entity_poly.entity_id
_entity_poly.type
_entity_poly.pdbx_seq_one_letter_code
_entity_poly.pdbx_strand_id
1 'polypeptide(L)'
;DILRRFGLNWLPQNLTFNTEMVRNYYELQERDMESIGHDRLPLTFNEQFLWNRDFALRWDLTRNLHMNFQSATHAEIEEPYTPINKDLYPDRYQAWKDSVWTSIKHLGTPLDYQQNFSLSYQLPLNLLPIFDWVNTDANYNATYTWVRGANLDNGTSLGNTITSNRTLNIN
;
A
#
# COMPACT_ATOMS: atom_id res chain seq x y z
N ASP A 1 2.46 27.48 33.51
CA ASP A 1 1.10 27.12 33.04
C ASP A 1 0.88 27.16 31.51
N ILE A 2 1.92 27.50 30.73
CA ILE A 2 1.88 27.53 29.26
C ILE A 2 1.59 26.11 28.71
N LEU A 3 2.19 25.08 29.28
CA LEU A 3 2.00 23.67 28.85
C LEU A 3 0.55 23.19 29.00
N ARG A 4 -0.21 23.64 29.99
CA ARG A 4 -1.63 23.33 30.15
C ARG A 4 -2.52 23.99 29.08
N ARG A 5 -2.11 25.13 28.55
CA ARG A 5 -2.83 25.87 27.51
C ARG A 5 -2.65 25.22 26.13
N PHE A 6 -1.53 24.54 25.86
CA PHE A 6 -1.28 23.87 24.59
C PHE A 6 -2.10 22.60 24.40
N GLY A 7 -2.59 21.98 25.47
CA GLY A 7 -3.46 20.80 25.39
C GLY A 7 -2.83 19.68 24.57
N LEU A 8 -1.68 19.15 25.01
CA LEU A 8 -0.99 18.06 24.31
C LEU A 8 -1.79 16.76 24.42
N ASN A 9 -2.14 16.17 23.29
CA ASN A 9 -2.79 14.85 23.19
C ASN A 9 -1.73 13.79 22.85
N TRP A 10 -1.54 12.85 23.75
CA TRP A 10 -0.53 11.79 23.59
C TRP A 10 -1.00 10.65 22.67
N LEU A 11 -2.32 10.51 22.48
CA LEU A 11 -2.90 9.45 21.67
C LEU A 11 -3.55 10.03 20.42
N PRO A 12 -3.45 9.33 19.29
CA PRO A 12 -4.16 9.71 18.09
C PRO A 12 -5.69 9.57 18.28
N GLN A 13 -6.45 10.43 17.64
CA GLN A 13 -7.91 10.37 17.65
C GLN A 13 -8.45 9.22 16.83
N ASN A 14 -7.76 8.91 15.74
CA ASN A 14 -8.15 7.80 14.88
C ASN A 14 -6.89 7.10 14.34
N LEU A 15 -6.92 5.79 14.41
CA LEU A 15 -5.93 4.90 13.80
C LEU A 15 -6.69 3.79 13.12
N THR A 16 -6.58 3.71 11.80
CA THR A 16 -7.26 2.70 11.00
C THR A 16 -6.23 1.91 10.20
N PHE A 17 -6.34 0.61 10.24
CA PHE A 17 -5.58 -0.30 9.41
C PHE A 17 -6.53 -1.27 8.74
N ASN A 18 -6.61 -1.22 7.42
CA ASN A 18 -7.38 -2.15 6.61
C ASN A 18 -6.42 -3.04 5.83
N THR A 19 -6.77 -4.31 5.74
CA THR A 19 -6.02 -5.27 4.95
C THR A 19 -6.98 -6.16 4.19
N GLU A 20 -6.71 -6.37 2.91
CA GLU A 20 -7.49 -7.20 2.02
C GLU A 20 -6.56 -8.09 1.21
N MET A 21 -6.86 -9.38 1.18
CA MET A 21 -6.17 -10.34 0.32
C MET A 21 -7.16 -10.88 -0.72
N VAL A 22 -6.79 -10.79 -1.99
CA VAL A 22 -7.58 -11.28 -3.11
C VAL A 22 -6.74 -12.27 -3.91
N ARG A 23 -7.22 -13.50 -4.00
CA ARG A 23 -6.57 -14.55 -4.81
C ARG A 23 -7.52 -15.05 -5.88
N ASN A 24 -7.08 -14.94 -7.12
CA ASN A 24 -7.76 -15.51 -8.28
C ASN A 24 -6.86 -16.60 -8.89
N TYR A 25 -7.42 -17.75 -9.10
CA TYR A 25 -6.75 -18.87 -9.75
C TYR A 25 -7.65 -19.45 -10.82
N TYR A 26 -7.09 -19.62 -12.01
CA TYR A 26 -7.82 -20.16 -13.16
C TYR A 26 -6.92 -21.13 -13.92
N GLU A 27 -7.44 -22.32 -14.21
CA GLU A 27 -6.80 -23.35 -15.03
C GLU A 27 -7.63 -23.61 -16.27
N LEU A 28 -6.98 -23.67 -17.42
CA LEU A 28 -7.59 -24.09 -18.69
C LEU A 28 -6.73 -25.14 -19.35
N GLN A 29 -7.34 -26.28 -19.69
CA GLN A 29 -6.75 -27.29 -20.53
C GLN A 29 -7.64 -27.52 -21.74
N GLU A 30 -7.19 -27.12 -22.89
CA GLU A 30 -7.87 -27.32 -24.15
C GLU A 30 -7.56 -28.72 -24.69
N ARG A 31 -8.49 -29.27 -25.43
CA ARG A 31 -8.30 -30.52 -26.17
C ARG A 31 -8.09 -30.20 -27.65
N ASP A 32 -7.07 -30.78 -28.24
CA ASP A 32 -6.92 -30.76 -29.67
C ASP A 32 -7.93 -31.75 -30.30
N MET A 33 -8.92 -31.21 -31.01
CA MET A 33 -9.97 -31.99 -31.66
C MET A 33 -9.55 -32.53 -33.05
N GLU A 34 -8.44 -32.04 -33.61
CA GLU A 34 -7.97 -32.41 -34.93
C GLU A 34 -6.90 -33.52 -34.91
N SER A 35 -6.26 -33.73 -33.76
CA SER A 35 -5.23 -34.77 -33.64
C SER A 35 -5.88 -36.15 -33.41
N ILE A 36 -5.46 -37.14 -34.18
CA ILE A 36 -5.92 -38.55 -34.09
C ILE A 36 -5.55 -39.19 -32.74
N GLY A 37 -4.61 -38.57 -32.00
CA GLY A 37 -4.09 -39.09 -30.74
C GLY A 37 -4.78 -38.58 -29.48
N HIS A 38 -5.76 -37.68 -29.58
CA HIS A 38 -6.39 -37.01 -28.42
C HIS A 38 -5.38 -36.34 -27.48
N ASP A 39 -4.32 -35.76 -28.06
CA ASP A 39 -3.31 -35.06 -27.30
C ASP A 39 -3.93 -33.88 -26.59
N ARG A 40 -3.65 -33.78 -25.30
CA ARG A 40 -4.06 -32.63 -24.50
C ARG A 40 -3.05 -31.51 -24.72
N LEU A 41 -3.55 -30.34 -25.06
CA LEU A 41 -2.72 -29.14 -25.07
C LEU A 41 -2.15 -28.85 -23.67
N PRO A 42 -1.01 -28.18 -23.58
CA PRO A 42 -0.42 -27.86 -22.29
C PRO A 42 -1.38 -27.08 -21.40
N LEU A 43 -1.37 -27.38 -20.12
CA LEU A 43 -2.17 -26.68 -19.13
C LEU A 43 -1.78 -25.21 -19.07
N THR A 44 -2.75 -24.33 -19.29
CA THR A 44 -2.60 -22.88 -19.10
C THR A 44 -3.26 -22.50 -17.80
N PHE A 45 -2.59 -21.71 -16.98
CA PHE A 45 -3.18 -21.18 -15.77
C PHE A 45 -2.81 -19.71 -15.58
N ASN A 46 -3.70 -19.00 -14.93
CA ASN A 46 -3.48 -17.62 -14.52
C ASN A 46 -3.71 -17.56 -13.01
N GLU A 47 -2.74 -17.00 -12.34
CA GLU A 47 -2.77 -16.82 -10.90
C GLU A 47 -2.49 -15.35 -10.56
N GLN A 48 -3.27 -14.83 -9.65
CA GLN A 48 -3.11 -13.49 -9.15
C GLN A 48 -3.40 -13.51 -7.65
N PHE A 49 -2.42 -13.16 -6.86
CA PHE A 49 -2.57 -13.05 -5.43
C PHE A 49 -2.13 -11.67 -4.97
N LEU A 50 -3.10 -10.81 -4.68
CA LEU A 50 -2.89 -9.42 -4.28
C LEU A 50 -3.12 -9.25 -2.78
N TRP A 51 -2.32 -8.39 -2.19
CA TRP A 51 -2.45 -7.97 -0.80
C TRP A 51 -2.49 -6.45 -0.70
N ASN A 52 -3.67 -5.91 -0.46
CA ASN A 52 -3.92 -4.50 -0.28
C ASN A 52 -3.85 -4.13 1.19
N ARG A 53 -3.18 -3.04 1.53
CA ARG A 53 -3.01 -2.55 2.89
C ARG A 53 -3.19 -1.04 2.91
N ASP A 54 -4.15 -0.58 3.71
CA ASP A 54 -4.44 0.82 3.90
C ASP A 54 -4.21 1.20 5.36
N PHE A 55 -3.54 2.30 5.56
CA PHE A 55 -3.27 2.87 6.87
C PHE A 55 -3.74 4.31 6.92
N ALA A 56 -4.48 4.68 7.95
CA ALA A 56 -4.90 6.06 8.18
C ALA A 56 -4.69 6.43 9.65
N LEU A 57 -4.08 7.58 9.85
CA LEU A 57 -3.81 8.16 11.15
C LEU A 57 -4.32 9.60 11.18
N ARG A 58 -5.14 9.91 12.16
CA ARG A 58 -5.50 11.29 12.51
C ARG A 58 -5.04 11.58 13.92
N TRP A 59 -4.20 12.59 14.07
CA TRP A 59 -3.67 12.98 15.35
C TRP A 59 -3.73 14.49 15.55
N ASP A 60 -4.53 14.91 16.49
CA ASP A 60 -4.60 16.29 16.96
C ASP A 60 -3.60 16.45 18.11
N LEU A 61 -2.32 16.68 17.77
CA LEU A 61 -1.21 16.77 18.73
C LEU A 61 -1.45 17.83 19.79
N THR A 62 -2.00 18.98 19.35
CA THR A 62 -2.42 20.06 20.22
C THR A 62 -3.78 20.58 19.73
N ARG A 63 -4.39 21.52 20.45
CA ARG A 63 -5.63 22.17 20.02
C ARG A 63 -5.51 22.86 18.66
N ASN A 64 -4.31 23.28 18.29
CA ASN A 64 -4.04 24.08 17.11
C ASN A 64 -3.20 23.34 16.07
N LEU A 65 -2.73 22.12 16.36
CA LEU A 65 -1.88 21.33 15.47
C LEU A 65 -2.56 20.00 15.17
N HIS A 66 -2.97 19.86 13.92
CA HIS A 66 -3.67 18.68 13.41
C HIS A 66 -2.82 17.99 12.35
N MET A 67 -2.67 16.69 12.47
CA MET A 67 -1.92 15.85 11.54
C MET A 67 -2.82 14.75 10.99
N ASN A 68 -2.81 14.60 9.67
CA ASN A 68 -3.43 13.48 8.98
C ASN A 68 -2.38 12.77 8.13
N PHE A 69 -2.34 11.47 8.24
CA PHE A 69 -1.48 10.61 7.44
C PHE A 69 -2.32 9.47 6.87
N GLN A 70 -2.18 9.22 5.57
CA GLN A 70 -2.82 8.12 4.88
C GLN A 70 -1.79 7.45 3.99
N SER A 71 -1.78 6.13 3.97
CA SER A 71 -0.99 5.36 3.02
C SER A 71 -1.77 4.18 2.49
N ALA A 72 -1.58 3.89 1.20
CA ALA A 72 -2.11 2.72 0.53
C ALA A 72 -0.96 1.96 -0.12
N THR A 73 -0.92 0.67 0.04
CA THR A 73 0.08 -0.23 -0.54
C THR A 73 -0.63 -1.38 -1.22
N HIS A 74 -0.36 -1.60 -2.50
CA HIS A 74 -0.74 -2.79 -3.21
C HIS A 74 0.51 -3.65 -3.41
N ALA A 75 0.42 -4.89 -2.99
CA ALA A 75 1.52 -5.85 -3.11
C ALA A 75 1.02 -7.14 -3.75
N GLU A 76 1.91 -7.82 -4.42
CA GLU A 76 1.69 -9.14 -4.97
C GLU A 76 2.36 -10.17 -4.07
N ILE A 77 1.64 -11.27 -3.79
CA ILE A 77 2.21 -12.43 -3.14
C ILE A 77 2.66 -13.38 -4.24
N GLU A 78 3.96 -13.59 -4.34
CA GLU A 78 4.54 -14.45 -5.37
C GLU A 78 4.20 -15.91 -5.10
N GLU A 79 3.60 -16.53 -6.10
CA GLU A 79 3.30 -17.97 -6.13
C GLU A 79 4.18 -18.66 -7.18
N PRO A 80 4.70 -19.87 -6.91
CA PRO A 80 5.38 -20.65 -7.94
C PRO A 80 4.37 -21.08 -9.01
N TYR A 81 4.73 -20.89 -10.27
CA TYR A 81 3.92 -21.24 -11.44
C TYR A 81 3.88 -22.78 -11.63
N THR A 82 3.13 -23.47 -10.78
CA THR A 82 2.99 -24.93 -10.78
C THR A 82 1.57 -25.35 -10.46
N PRO A 83 1.09 -26.51 -11.00
CA PRO A 83 -0.19 -27.06 -10.58
C PRO A 83 -0.22 -27.33 -9.06
N ILE A 84 -1.28 -26.87 -8.39
CA ILE A 84 -1.41 -26.87 -6.90
C ILE A 84 -2.41 -27.94 -6.43
N ASN A 85 -2.52 -29.03 -7.10
CA ASN A 85 -3.39 -30.10 -6.64
C ASN A 85 -2.69 -30.90 -5.54
N LYS A 86 -3.20 -30.78 -4.31
CA LYS A 86 -2.66 -31.46 -3.12
C LYS A 86 -2.67 -32.98 -3.24
N ASP A 87 -3.72 -33.53 -3.87
CA ASP A 87 -3.92 -34.97 -3.95
C ASP A 87 -3.03 -35.60 -5.04
N LEU A 88 -2.78 -34.84 -6.12
CA LEU A 88 -1.96 -35.33 -7.24
C LEU A 88 -0.46 -34.99 -7.04
N TYR A 89 -0.14 -33.87 -6.39
CA TYR A 89 1.22 -33.36 -6.27
C TYR A 89 1.52 -32.83 -4.86
N PRO A 90 1.56 -33.68 -3.82
CA PRO A 90 1.71 -33.26 -2.43
C PRO A 90 3.00 -32.46 -2.19
N ASP A 91 4.12 -32.84 -2.82
CA ASP A 91 5.41 -32.16 -2.66
C ASP A 91 5.39 -30.74 -3.24
N ARG A 92 4.74 -30.57 -4.41
CA ARG A 92 4.58 -29.26 -5.04
C ARG A 92 3.65 -28.37 -4.23
N TYR A 93 2.59 -28.94 -3.67
CA TYR A 93 1.70 -28.21 -2.77
C TYR A 93 2.42 -27.70 -1.53
N GLN A 94 3.30 -28.49 -0.94
CA GLN A 94 4.09 -28.05 0.22
C GLN A 94 5.08 -26.93 -0.17
N ALA A 95 5.78 -27.08 -1.29
CA ALA A 95 6.69 -26.04 -1.79
C ALA A 95 5.95 -24.72 -2.10
N TRP A 96 4.76 -24.80 -2.68
CA TRP A 96 3.89 -23.66 -2.90
C TRP A 96 3.53 -22.98 -1.57
N LYS A 97 3.10 -23.75 -0.59
CA LYS A 97 2.73 -23.23 0.74
C LYS A 97 3.89 -22.51 1.42
N ASP A 98 5.10 -23.07 1.34
CA ASP A 98 6.29 -22.49 1.94
C ASP A 98 6.71 -21.20 1.21
N SER A 99 6.59 -21.14 -0.10
CA SER A 99 6.84 -19.95 -0.91
C SER A 99 5.86 -18.82 -0.58
N VAL A 100 4.56 -19.12 -0.59
CA VAL A 100 3.51 -18.16 -0.24
C VAL A 100 3.70 -17.64 1.19
N TRP A 101 3.99 -18.53 2.14
CA TRP A 101 4.22 -18.13 3.51
C TRP A 101 5.46 -17.24 3.68
N THR A 102 6.50 -17.52 2.92
CA THR A 102 7.71 -16.68 2.87
C THR A 102 7.39 -15.30 2.29
N SER A 103 6.65 -15.25 1.19
CA SER A 103 6.20 -13.99 0.58
C SER A 103 5.35 -13.16 1.55
N ILE A 104 4.42 -13.79 2.27
CA ILE A 104 3.60 -13.13 3.30
C ILE A 104 4.47 -12.56 4.43
N LYS A 105 5.46 -13.31 4.92
CA LYS A 105 6.39 -12.83 5.95
C LYS A 105 7.19 -11.60 5.52
N HIS A 106 7.51 -11.50 4.24
CA HIS A 106 8.19 -10.35 3.63
C HIS A 106 7.23 -9.25 3.16
N LEU A 107 5.94 -9.35 3.51
CA LEU A 107 4.88 -8.39 3.15
C LEU A 107 4.56 -8.33 1.65
N GLY A 108 4.89 -9.39 0.91
CA GLY A 108 4.74 -9.46 -0.53
C GLY A 108 5.69 -8.56 -1.30
N THR A 109 5.60 -8.60 -2.62
CA THR A 109 6.35 -7.71 -3.51
C THR A 109 5.51 -6.49 -3.83
N PRO A 110 5.90 -5.27 -3.41
CA PRO A 110 5.10 -4.08 -3.63
C PRO A 110 4.98 -3.76 -5.12
N LEU A 111 3.76 -3.44 -5.57
CA LEU A 111 3.44 -2.98 -6.92
C LEU A 111 3.37 -1.47 -6.97
N ASP A 112 2.67 -0.89 -6.02
CA ASP A 112 2.60 0.55 -5.84
C ASP A 112 2.47 0.93 -4.36
N TYR A 113 2.81 2.16 -4.07
CA TYR A 113 2.70 2.77 -2.76
C TYR A 113 2.29 4.23 -2.91
N GLN A 114 1.26 4.64 -2.21
CA GLN A 114 0.80 6.01 -2.16
C GLN A 114 0.76 6.50 -0.71
N GLN A 115 1.20 7.72 -0.49
CA GLN A 115 1.21 8.36 0.82
C GLN A 115 0.72 9.79 0.70
N ASN A 116 -0.17 10.19 1.60
CA ASN A 116 -0.63 11.55 1.78
C ASN A 116 -0.38 11.98 3.22
N PHE A 117 0.32 13.07 3.40
CA PHE A 117 0.57 13.69 4.68
C PHE A 117 0.05 15.12 4.68
N SER A 118 -0.74 15.49 5.65
CA SER A 118 -1.19 16.86 5.85
C SER A 118 -0.98 17.29 7.29
N LEU A 119 -0.44 18.48 7.48
CA LEU A 119 -0.23 19.11 8.76
C LEU A 119 -0.86 20.50 8.71
N SER A 120 -1.77 20.76 9.64
CA SER A 120 -2.43 22.07 9.80
C SER A 120 -2.07 22.64 11.16
N TYR A 121 -1.52 23.83 11.16
CA TYR A 121 -1.12 24.52 12.38
C TYR A 121 -1.67 25.94 12.42
N GLN A 122 -2.52 26.21 13.39
CA GLN A 122 -2.98 27.55 13.70
C GLN A 122 -2.03 28.17 14.71
N LEU A 123 -1.27 29.17 14.27
CA LEU A 123 -0.35 29.87 15.16
C LEU A 123 -1.12 30.71 16.19
N PRO A 124 -0.91 30.50 17.49
CA PRO A 124 -1.65 31.22 18.52
C PRO A 124 -1.02 32.62 18.77
N LEU A 125 -0.90 33.44 17.72
CA LEU A 125 -0.35 34.79 17.82
C LEU A 125 -1.25 35.71 18.66
N ASN A 126 -2.53 35.38 18.75
CA ASN A 126 -3.49 36.06 19.60
C ASN A 126 -3.18 35.99 21.13
N LEU A 127 -2.24 35.12 21.52
CA LEU A 127 -1.75 35.07 22.91
C LEU A 127 -0.76 36.18 23.24
N LEU A 128 -0.25 36.86 22.22
CA LEU A 128 0.69 37.99 22.38
C LEU A 128 -0.11 39.30 22.34
N PRO A 129 0.00 40.16 23.35
CA PRO A 129 -0.82 41.37 23.47
C PRO A 129 -0.74 42.35 22.29
N ILE A 130 0.31 42.24 21.45
CA ILE A 130 0.53 43.09 20.28
C ILE A 130 -0.13 42.51 19.02
N PHE A 131 -0.39 41.17 19.01
CA PHE A 131 -0.85 40.43 17.84
C PHE A 131 -2.22 39.73 18.05
N ASP A 132 -3.02 40.23 19.00
CA ASP A 132 -4.35 39.69 19.33
C ASP A 132 -5.34 39.73 18.15
N TRP A 133 -5.11 40.59 17.17
CA TRP A 133 -5.88 40.74 15.93
C TRP A 133 -5.35 39.89 14.76
N VAL A 134 -4.20 39.20 14.92
CA VAL A 134 -3.58 38.39 13.85
C VAL A 134 -3.98 36.93 13.98
N ASN A 135 -4.63 36.41 12.96
CA ASN A 135 -4.86 34.98 12.80
C ASN A 135 -3.96 34.48 11.67
N THR A 136 -3.17 33.47 11.94
CA THR A 136 -2.26 32.88 10.95
C THR A 136 -2.40 31.35 10.96
N ASP A 137 -2.69 30.83 9.79
CA ASP A 137 -2.80 29.39 9.54
C ASP A 137 -1.66 28.93 8.64
N ALA A 138 -0.95 27.89 9.04
CA ALA A 138 0.05 27.23 8.23
C ALA A 138 -0.43 25.81 7.87
N ASN A 139 -0.51 25.53 6.59
CA ASN A 139 -0.93 24.24 6.07
C ASN A 139 0.20 23.63 5.22
N TYR A 140 0.68 22.47 5.62
CA TYR A 140 1.66 21.69 4.88
C TYR A 140 1.02 20.42 4.35
N ASN A 141 1.14 20.19 3.04
CA ASN A 141 0.66 19.00 2.37
C ASN A 141 1.83 18.36 1.61
N ALA A 142 1.99 17.06 1.79
CA ALA A 142 2.97 16.27 1.06
C ALA A 142 2.30 15.00 0.51
N THR A 143 2.49 14.77 -0.78
CA THR A 143 2.07 13.54 -1.45
C THR A 143 3.29 12.83 -2.00
N TYR A 144 3.31 11.53 -1.86
CA TYR A 144 4.33 10.65 -2.40
C TYR A 144 3.67 9.45 -3.06
N THR A 145 4.06 9.16 -4.29
CA THR A 145 3.60 8.00 -5.03
C THR A 145 4.80 7.29 -5.62
N TRP A 146 4.86 6.00 -5.41
CA TRP A 146 5.84 5.10 -6.00
C TRP A 146 5.09 4.01 -6.76
N VAL A 147 5.50 3.74 -7.98
CA VAL A 147 4.95 2.68 -8.83
C VAL A 147 6.10 1.84 -9.37
N ARG A 148 5.98 0.54 -9.24
CA ARG A 148 6.93 -0.42 -9.77
C ARG A 148 6.94 -0.36 -11.30
N GLY A 149 8.13 -0.26 -11.88
CA GLY A 149 8.31 -0.33 -13.33
C GLY A 149 8.03 -1.73 -13.88
N ALA A 150 7.47 -1.79 -15.07
CA ALA A 150 7.32 -3.05 -15.78
C ALA A 150 8.67 -3.59 -16.23
N ASN A 151 8.83 -4.90 -16.19
CA ASN A 151 9.93 -5.59 -16.85
C ASN A 151 9.47 -6.02 -18.25
N LEU A 152 10.26 -5.70 -19.25
CA LEU A 152 10.02 -6.14 -20.62
C LEU A 152 10.47 -7.61 -20.78
N ASP A 153 9.89 -8.31 -21.75
CA ASP A 153 10.21 -9.73 -22.05
C ASP A 153 11.70 -9.96 -22.38
N ASN A 154 12.41 -8.93 -22.79
CA ASN A 154 13.85 -8.96 -23.04
C ASN A 154 14.72 -8.80 -21.78
N GLY A 155 14.12 -8.77 -20.59
CA GLY A 155 14.80 -8.57 -19.31
C GLY A 155 15.15 -7.12 -18.98
N THR A 156 14.77 -6.15 -19.81
CA THR A 156 14.98 -4.74 -19.53
C THR A 156 13.93 -4.21 -18.55
N SER A 157 14.36 -3.64 -17.43
CA SER A 157 13.47 -2.94 -16.50
C SER A 157 13.25 -1.50 -16.93
N LEU A 158 11.99 -1.06 -16.97
CA LEU A 158 11.64 0.34 -17.27
C LEU A 158 11.92 1.27 -16.08
N GLY A 159 12.36 0.73 -14.94
CA GLY A 159 12.59 1.48 -13.72
C GLY A 159 11.28 1.86 -13.00
N ASN A 160 11.43 2.24 -11.75
CA ASN A 160 10.29 2.64 -10.92
C ASN A 160 9.97 4.12 -11.13
N THR A 161 8.69 4.48 -11.04
CA THR A 161 8.24 5.87 -11.12
C THR A 161 8.01 6.40 -9.72
N ILE A 162 8.59 7.56 -9.43
CA ILE A 162 8.41 8.27 -8.16
C ILE A 162 7.85 9.66 -8.45
N THR A 163 6.76 9.99 -7.80
CA THR A 163 6.17 11.33 -7.83
C THR A 163 6.07 11.87 -6.41
N SER A 164 6.60 13.05 -6.18
CA SER A 164 6.52 13.72 -4.86
C SER A 164 6.15 15.18 -5.05
N ASN A 165 5.08 15.60 -4.37
CA ASN A 165 4.65 16.99 -4.34
C ASN A 165 4.61 17.46 -2.88
N ARG A 166 5.06 18.70 -2.64
CA ARG A 166 5.04 19.34 -1.33
C ARG A 166 4.53 20.75 -1.49
N THR A 167 3.59 21.15 -0.65
CA THR A 167 3.01 22.49 -0.66
C THR A 167 2.95 23.01 0.78
N LEU A 168 3.43 24.22 0.98
CA LEU A 168 3.29 24.98 2.23
C LEU A 168 2.53 26.26 1.93
N ASN A 169 1.39 26.44 2.58
CA ASN A 169 0.57 27.64 2.52
C ASN A 169 0.54 28.29 3.89
N ILE A 170 0.80 29.59 3.94
CA ILE A 170 0.71 30.40 5.14
C ILE A 170 -0.21 31.59 4.82
N ASN A 171 -1.28 31.73 5.59
CA ASN A 171 -2.30 32.78 5.45
C ASN A 171 -2.32 33.66 6.69
#